data_3c0bfaa1106b650df8feec60a80b303a
#
_entry.id   3c0bfaa1106b650df8feec60a80b303a
#
_cell.length_a   1.000
_cell.length_b   1.000
_cell.length_c   1.000
_cell.angle_alpha   90.00
_cell.angle_beta   90.00
_cell.angle_gamma   90.00
#
_symmetry.space_group_name_H-M   'P 1'
#
loop_
_entity.id
_entity.type
_entity.pdbx_description
1 polymer ?
#
loop_
_entity_poly.entity_id
_entity_poly.type
_entity_poly.pdbx_seq_one_letter_code
_entity_poly.pdbx_strand_id
1 'polypeptide(L)'
;FVCASNKNKVLFDFFETGKYDRNREFYVTTSPSMDILISSNLERMIYRIAGNDAKQCAKFMAALTKDGEYVITDAMKAELSEFFGAFGSEEETAVKIKEVYDKEGYVMDTHTAVAAVAYDKYKVATGDDKTPTIIASTASPYKFTRSVMDAIDPAYDAEDDFELVDELNKVSKTAIPKA
;
A
#
# COMPACT_ATOMS: atom_id res chain seq x y z
N PHE A 1 -2.58 13.83 -1.05
CA PHE A 1 -2.68 12.40 -1.39
C PHE A 1 -1.66 11.60 -0.58
N VAL A 2 -2.08 10.51 0.10
CA VAL A 2 -1.17 9.59 0.79
C VAL A 2 -0.98 8.35 -0.08
N CYS A 3 0.27 8.11 -0.51
CA CYS A 3 0.64 6.92 -1.26
C CYS A 3 1.22 5.86 -0.32
N ALA A 4 0.46 4.80 -0.12
CA ALA A 4 0.84 3.70 0.77
C ALA A 4 1.65 2.63 0.03
N SER A 5 2.72 2.17 0.63
CA SER A 5 3.53 1.04 0.19
C SER A 5 3.62 -0.01 1.30
N ASN A 6 3.82 -1.26 0.92
CA ASN A 6 4.24 -2.29 1.87
C ASN A 6 5.79 -2.33 1.98
N LYS A 7 6.37 -3.44 2.44
CA LYS A 7 7.82 -3.62 2.53
C LYS A 7 8.56 -3.37 1.20
N ASN A 8 7.89 -3.58 0.06
CA ASN A 8 8.39 -3.20 -1.27
C ASN A 8 8.17 -1.70 -1.51
N LYS A 9 8.85 -0.87 -0.78
CA LYS A 9 8.62 0.57 -0.62
C LYS A 9 9.23 1.44 -1.73
N VAL A 10 9.23 0.97 -2.97
CA VAL A 10 9.81 1.72 -4.11
C VAL A 10 9.15 3.08 -4.33
N LEU A 11 7.83 3.17 -4.15
CA LEU A 11 7.11 4.43 -4.28
C LEU A 11 7.35 5.37 -3.11
N PHE A 12 7.42 4.85 -1.87
CA PHE A 12 7.80 5.65 -0.71
C PHE A 12 9.16 6.32 -0.95
N ASP A 13 10.18 5.54 -1.31
CA ASP A 13 11.52 6.08 -1.57
C ASP A 13 11.53 7.09 -2.73
N PHE A 14 10.70 6.86 -3.77
CA PHE A 14 10.55 7.80 -4.87
C PHE A 14 9.96 9.15 -4.42
N PHE A 15 8.89 9.15 -3.62
CA PHE A 15 8.30 10.40 -3.13
C PHE A 15 9.26 11.17 -2.22
N GLU A 16 10.04 10.47 -1.41
CA GLU A 16 11.02 11.09 -0.52
C GLU A 16 12.21 11.70 -1.29
N THR A 17 12.74 10.96 -2.26
CA THR A 17 14.03 11.30 -2.88
C THR A 17 13.93 11.89 -4.28
N GLY A 18 12.85 11.60 -5.01
CA GLY A 18 12.75 11.85 -6.45
C GLY A 18 13.49 10.80 -7.30
N LYS A 19 14.10 9.79 -6.67
CA LYS A 19 14.73 8.67 -7.36
C LYS A 19 13.80 7.47 -7.38
N TYR A 20 13.50 6.97 -8.57
CA TYR A 20 12.89 5.67 -8.76
C TYR A 20 13.97 4.62 -8.98
N ASP A 21 13.98 3.56 -8.16
CA ASP A 21 15.01 2.52 -8.22
C ASP A 21 14.38 1.15 -7.98
N ARG A 22 14.35 0.32 -9.03
CA ARG A 22 13.88 -1.07 -8.96
C ARG A 22 14.98 -2.08 -8.65
N ASN A 23 16.25 -1.64 -8.60
CA ASN A 23 17.40 -2.52 -8.36
C ASN A 23 17.53 -2.80 -6.86
N ARG A 24 16.58 -3.52 -6.31
CA ARG A 24 16.45 -3.84 -4.89
C ARG A 24 15.90 -5.24 -4.67
N GLU A 25 16.00 -5.71 -3.45
CA GLU A 25 15.39 -6.97 -3.04
C GLU A 25 13.86 -6.90 -3.18
N PHE A 26 13.28 -8.02 -3.61
CA PHE A 26 11.82 -8.19 -3.69
C PHE A 26 11.35 -9.03 -2.51
N TYR A 27 10.32 -8.59 -1.84
CA TYR A 27 9.72 -9.26 -0.69
C TYR A 27 8.32 -9.76 -1.04
N VAL A 28 8.04 -11.02 -0.72
CA VAL A 28 6.67 -11.55 -0.73
C VAL A 28 6.03 -11.19 0.60
N THR A 29 4.87 -10.52 0.55
CA THR A 29 4.20 -9.98 1.73
C THR A 29 2.76 -10.49 1.84
N THR A 30 2.09 -10.16 2.95
CA THR A 30 0.66 -10.43 3.16
C THR A 30 -0.25 -9.51 2.34
N SER A 31 0.31 -8.48 1.68
CA SER A 31 -0.41 -7.58 0.77
C SER A 31 0.09 -7.71 -0.67
N PRO A 32 -0.08 -8.87 -1.33
CA PRO A 32 0.62 -9.25 -2.56
C PRO A 32 0.34 -8.33 -3.77
N SER A 33 -0.80 -7.64 -3.83
CA SER A 33 -1.05 -6.68 -4.91
C SER A 33 -0.17 -5.42 -4.83
N MET A 34 0.49 -5.21 -3.68
CA MET A 34 1.46 -4.14 -3.47
C MET A 34 2.91 -4.64 -3.58
N ASP A 35 3.13 -5.93 -3.87
CA ASP A 35 4.45 -6.53 -4.10
C ASP A 35 4.92 -6.17 -5.50
N ILE A 36 5.38 -4.94 -5.67
CA ILE A 36 5.82 -4.41 -6.95
C ILE A 36 7.19 -3.74 -6.82
N LEU A 37 8.01 -3.90 -7.85
CA LEU A 37 9.22 -3.11 -8.06
C LEU A 37 9.05 -2.12 -9.23
N ILE A 38 8.04 -2.31 -10.08
CA ILE A 38 7.67 -1.40 -11.16
C ILE A 38 6.20 -1.04 -11.01
N SER A 39 5.93 0.24 -10.77
CA SER A 39 4.58 0.80 -10.78
C SER A 39 4.25 1.36 -12.16
N SER A 40 3.54 0.59 -12.99
CA SER A 40 3.14 1.03 -14.34
C SER A 40 2.22 2.25 -14.31
N ASN A 41 1.44 2.41 -13.26
CA ASN A 41 0.55 3.56 -13.11
C ASN A 41 1.28 4.88 -12.86
N LEU A 42 2.49 4.84 -12.32
CA LEU A 42 3.31 6.03 -12.04
C LEU A 42 3.71 6.78 -13.31
N GLU A 43 3.82 6.09 -14.46
CA GLU A 43 4.15 6.73 -15.73
C GLU A 43 3.24 7.92 -16.07
N ARG A 44 1.94 7.80 -15.78
CA ARG A 44 0.98 8.89 -15.99
C ARG A 44 1.26 10.11 -15.12
N MET A 45 1.68 9.88 -13.87
CA MET A 45 2.11 10.95 -12.98
C MET A 45 3.40 11.58 -13.48
N ILE A 46 4.41 10.78 -13.87
CA ILE A 46 5.67 11.28 -14.44
C ILE A 46 5.42 12.15 -15.68
N TYR A 47 4.53 11.71 -16.57
CA TYR A 47 4.12 12.52 -17.72
C TYR A 47 3.53 13.87 -17.29
N ARG A 48 2.64 13.87 -16.32
CA ARG A 48 1.97 15.08 -15.83
C ARG A 48 2.95 16.07 -15.20
N ILE A 49 3.78 15.61 -14.26
CA ILE A 49 4.76 16.47 -13.55
C ILE A 49 5.93 16.91 -14.46
N ALA A 50 6.14 16.24 -15.59
CA ALA A 50 7.04 16.68 -16.66
C ALA A 50 6.43 17.79 -17.54
N GLY A 51 5.31 18.41 -17.14
CA GLY A 51 4.63 19.41 -17.93
C GLY A 51 3.93 18.84 -19.20
N ASN A 52 3.52 17.58 -19.15
CA ASN A 52 2.97 16.81 -20.27
C ASN A 52 3.98 16.62 -21.44
N ASP A 53 5.27 16.64 -21.13
CA ASP A 53 6.33 16.35 -22.12
C ASP A 53 6.50 14.83 -22.31
N ALA A 54 5.93 14.31 -23.41
CA ALA A 54 6.02 12.89 -23.74
C ALA A 54 7.47 12.43 -24.01
N LYS A 55 8.34 13.31 -24.54
CA LYS A 55 9.73 12.96 -24.80
C LYS A 55 10.52 12.82 -23.51
N GLN A 56 10.29 13.69 -22.54
CA GLN A 56 10.91 13.60 -21.23
C GLN A 56 10.41 12.36 -20.46
N CYS A 57 9.10 12.12 -20.47
CA CYS A 57 8.54 10.90 -19.87
C CYS A 57 9.14 9.63 -20.49
N ALA A 58 9.21 9.55 -21.82
CA ALA A 58 9.80 8.41 -22.51
C ALA A 58 11.28 8.18 -22.15
N LYS A 59 12.06 9.23 -21.89
CA LYS A 59 13.45 9.10 -21.41
C LYS A 59 13.51 8.43 -20.03
N PHE A 60 12.64 8.80 -19.08
CA PHE A 60 12.59 8.17 -17.77
C PHE A 60 12.18 6.70 -17.87
N MET A 61 11.18 6.38 -18.70
CA MET A 61 10.76 4.99 -18.89
C MET A 61 11.83 4.13 -19.56
N ALA A 62 12.57 4.71 -20.53
CA ALA A 62 13.71 4.05 -21.14
C ALA A 62 14.85 3.80 -20.13
N ALA A 63 15.16 4.76 -19.25
CA ALA A 63 16.15 4.60 -18.18
C ALA A 63 15.71 3.51 -17.19
N LEU A 64 14.44 3.52 -16.79
CA LEU A 64 13.89 2.47 -15.92
C LEU A 64 14.02 1.07 -16.54
N THR A 65 13.81 0.97 -17.86
CA THR A 65 13.93 -0.31 -18.57
C THR A 65 15.38 -0.77 -18.66
N LYS A 66 16.29 0.14 -19.02
CA LYS A 66 17.70 -0.15 -19.30
C LYS A 66 18.53 -0.27 -18.03
N ASP A 67 18.43 0.73 -17.15
CA ASP A 67 19.32 0.90 -16.01
C ASP A 67 18.65 0.50 -14.70
N GLY A 68 17.31 0.31 -14.69
CA GLY A 68 16.52 -0.05 -13.52
C GLY A 68 16.19 1.15 -12.64
N GLU A 69 16.62 2.36 -13.00
CA GLU A 69 16.42 3.55 -12.17
C GLU A 69 16.34 4.83 -13.00
N TYR A 70 15.77 5.87 -12.42
CA TYR A 70 15.85 7.25 -12.89
C TYR A 70 15.69 8.24 -11.75
N VAL A 71 16.10 9.48 -11.97
CA VAL A 71 15.91 10.61 -11.04
C VAL A 71 15.13 11.70 -11.78
N ILE A 72 14.03 12.16 -11.17
CA ILE A 72 13.28 13.30 -11.70
C ILE A 72 13.99 14.63 -11.39
N THR A 73 13.66 15.69 -12.12
CA THR A 73 14.24 17.01 -11.86
C THR A 73 13.66 17.65 -10.61
N ASP A 74 14.37 18.63 -10.03
CA ASP A 74 13.88 19.39 -8.87
C ASP A 74 12.54 20.08 -9.16
N ALA A 75 12.36 20.60 -10.37
CA ALA A 75 11.10 21.19 -10.80
C ALA A 75 9.95 20.14 -10.78
N MET A 76 10.19 18.93 -11.26
CA MET A 76 9.21 17.85 -11.19
C MET A 76 8.95 17.40 -9.74
N LYS A 77 9.99 17.41 -8.90
CA LYS A 77 9.83 17.07 -7.48
C LYS A 77 8.94 18.09 -6.75
N ALA A 78 9.05 19.36 -7.10
CA ALA A 78 8.18 20.41 -6.52
C ALA A 78 6.68 20.17 -6.85
N GLU A 79 6.37 19.61 -8.01
CA GLU A 79 4.98 19.25 -8.40
C GLU A 79 4.41 18.10 -7.57
N LEU A 80 5.23 17.38 -6.78
CA LEU A 80 4.80 16.32 -5.89
C LEU A 80 4.42 16.81 -4.49
N SER A 81 4.36 18.10 -4.24
CA SER A 81 4.11 18.69 -2.90
C SER A 81 2.77 18.28 -2.28
N GLU A 82 1.79 17.88 -3.09
CA GLU A 82 0.50 17.35 -2.61
C GLU A 82 0.52 15.84 -2.30
N PHE A 83 1.65 15.18 -2.51
CA PHE A 83 1.80 13.75 -2.30
C PHE A 83 2.69 13.45 -1.09
N PHE A 84 2.24 12.55 -0.26
CA PHE A 84 2.96 12.04 0.89
C PHE A 84 3.18 10.53 0.73
N GLY A 85 4.42 10.09 0.70
CA GLY A 85 4.75 8.67 0.69
C GLY A 85 4.82 8.12 2.12
N ALA A 86 4.28 6.91 2.34
CA ALA A 86 4.50 6.16 3.56
C ALA A 86 4.49 4.65 3.29
N PHE A 87 5.00 3.85 4.22
CA PHE A 87 4.95 2.40 4.11
C PHE A 87 4.60 1.75 5.45
N GLY A 88 3.96 0.56 5.36
CA GLY A 88 3.70 -0.30 6.51
C GLY A 88 4.57 -1.56 6.46
N SER A 89 5.11 -1.98 7.62
CA SER A 89 5.70 -3.30 7.78
C SER A 89 4.61 -4.38 7.93
N GLU A 90 5.01 -5.65 7.86
CA GLU A 90 4.08 -6.77 8.11
C GLU A 90 3.50 -6.71 9.53
N GLU A 91 4.35 -6.40 10.50
CA GLU A 91 3.96 -6.30 11.91
C GLU A 91 3.00 -5.13 12.13
N GLU A 92 3.31 -3.95 11.56
CA GLU A 92 2.43 -2.78 11.64
C GLU A 92 1.08 -3.05 10.97
N THR A 93 1.08 -3.79 9.86
CA THR A 93 -0.12 -4.18 9.13
C THR A 93 -1.01 -5.10 9.97
N ALA A 94 -0.44 -6.15 10.57
CA ALA A 94 -1.16 -7.07 11.44
C ALA A 94 -1.73 -6.35 12.68
N VAL A 95 -0.92 -5.53 13.34
CA VAL A 95 -1.37 -4.73 14.49
C VAL A 95 -2.53 -3.81 14.11
N LYS A 96 -2.50 -3.20 12.91
CA LYS A 96 -3.56 -2.31 12.44
C LYS A 96 -4.87 -3.05 12.16
N ILE A 97 -4.83 -4.25 11.59
CA ILE A 97 -6.02 -5.10 11.42
C ILE A 97 -6.67 -5.35 12.78
N LYS A 98 -5.89 -5.81 13.75
CA LYS A 98 -6.39 -6.09 15.10
C LYS A 98 -6.92 -4.84 15.78
N GLU A 99 -6.20 -3.73 15.73
CA GLU A 99 -6.61 -2.47 16.36
C GLU A 99 -8.00 -2.02 15.89
N VAL A 100 -8.22 -2.02 14.58
CA VAL A 100 -9.48 -1.57 13.99
C VAL A 100 -10.60 -2.57 14.27
N TYR A 101 -10.29 -3.87 14.25
CA TYR A 101 -11.26 -4.89 14.64
C TYR A 101 -11.70 -4.73 16.10
N ASP A 102 -10.76 -4.57 17.02
CA ASP A 102 -11.05 -4.45 18.47
C ASP A 102 -11.86 -3.17 18.79
N LYS A 103 -11.59 -2.08 18.08
CA LYS A 103 -12.27 -0.79 18.32
C LYS A 103 -13.62 -0.67 17.62
N GLU A 104 -13.69 -1.08 16.38
CA GLU A 104 -14.80 -0.76 15.46
C GLU A 104 -15.59 -2.01 15.05
N GLY A 105 -15.10 -3.21 15.33
CA GLY A 105 -15.66 -4.46 14.82
C GLY A 105 -15.54 -4.60 13.30
N TYR A 106 -14.68 -3.78 12.67
CA TYR A 106 -14.48 -3.81 11.23
C TYR A 106 -13.25 -4.63 10.85
N VAL A 107 -13.47 -5.64 9.99
CA VAL A 107 -12.39 -6.48 9.48
C VAL A 107 -11.93 -5.94 8.14
N MET A 108 -10.74 -5.38 8.11
CA MET A 108 -10.12 -4.89 6.87
C MET A 108 -9.20 -5.94 6.24
N ASP A 109 -9.03 -5.87 4.93
CA ASP A 109 -8.01 -6.65 4.24
C ASP A 109 -6.60 -6.07 4.47
N THR A 110 -5.59 -6.86 4.15
CA THR A 110 -4.19 -6.52 4.38
C THR A 110 -3.73 -5.26 3.64
N HIS A 111 -4.22 -5.01 2.41
CA HIS A 111 -3.87 -3.81 1.63
C HIS A 111 -4.49 -2.55 2.22
N THR A 112 -5.74 -2.63 2.65
CA THR A 112 -6.41 -1.54 3.37
C THR A 112 -5.69 -1.23 4.68
N ALA A 113 -5.20 -2.26 5.38
CA ALA A 113 -4.44 -2.09 6.60
C ALA A 113 -3.11 -1.36 6.37
N VAL A 114 -2.37 -1.70 5.30
CA VAL A 114 -1.17 -0.93 4.89
C VAL A 114 -1.50 0.54 4.66
N ALA A 115 -2.63 0.82 3.98
CA ALA A 115 -3.06 2.21 3.74
C ALA A 115 -3.44 2.93 5.04
N ALA A 116 -4.06 2.23 6.00
CA ALA A 116 -4.39 2.77 7.31
C ALA A 116 -3.12 3.09 8.13
N VAL A 117 -2.11 2.22 8.10
CA VAL A 117 -0.79 2.49 8.70
C VAL A 117 -0.14 3.73 8.08
N ALA A 118 -0.17 3.83 6.74
CA ALA A 118 0.38 4.98 6.04
C ALA A 118 -0.33 6.29 6.43
N TYR A 119 -1.64 6.24 6.62
CA TYR A 119 -2.42 7.40 7.09
C TYR A 119 -2.05 7.79 8.53
N ASP A 120 -1.85 6.83 9.42
CA ASP A 120 -1.40 7.16 10.78
C ASP A 120 -0.01 7.82 10.77
N LYS A 121 0.90 7.36 9.95
CA LYS A 121 2.22 7.99 9.75
C LYS A 121 2.10 9.41 9.18
N TYR A 122 1.18 9.63 8.25
CA TYR A 122 0.86 10.96 7.73
C TYR A 122 0.41 11.90 8.84
N LYS A 123 -0.56 11.49 9.68
CA LYS A 123 -1.03 12.30 10.82
C LYS A 123 0.10 12.67 11.77
N VAL A 124 0.96 11.72 12.09
CA VAL A 124 2.11 11.97 12.98
C VAL A 124 3.09 12.96 12.35
N ALA A 125 3.38 12.81 11.06
CA ALA A 125 4.36 13.65 10.38
C ALA A 125 3.88 15.09 10.13
N THR A 126 2.58 15.27 9.89
CA THR A 126 2.01 16.56 9.48
C THR A 126 1.25 17.27 10.60
N GLY A 127 0.82 16.55 11.63
CA GLY A 127 -0.10 17.04 12.66
C GLY A 127 -1.55 17.23 12.15
N ASP A 128 -1.86 16.80 10.94
CA ASP A 128 -3.20 16.90 10.35
C ASP A 128 -4.05 15.68 10.74
N ASP A 129 -4.80 15.83 11.82
CA ASP A 129 -5.78 14.87 12.33
C ASP A 129 -7.24 15.27 12.05
N LYS A 130 -7.44 16.39 11.33
CA LYS A 130 -8.77 17.01 11.12
C LYS A 130 -9.29 16.90 9.71
N THR A 131 -8.42 16.78 8.73
CA THR A 131 -8.84 16.67 7.33
C THR A 131 -9.58 15.36 7.11
N PRO A 132 -10.85 15.40 6.64
CA PRO A 132 -11.58 14.19 6.32
C PRO A 132 -10.82 13.35 5.28
N THR A 133 -10.54 12.10 5.62
CA THR A 133 -9.71 11.22 4.81
C THR A 133 -10.50 9.99 4.36
N ILE A 134 -10.35 9.63 3.10
CA ILE A 134 -10.94 8.43 2.50
C ILE A 134 -9.80 7.46 2.20
N ILE A 135 -9.86 6.26 2.78
CA ILE A 135 -8.96 5.15 2.45
C ILE A 135 -9.61 4.29 1.38
N ALA A 136 -8.96 4.15 0.23
CA ALA A 136 -9.44 3.29 -0.84
C ALA A 136 -9.25 1.81 -0.45
N SER A 137 -10.35 1.14 -0.12
CA SER A 137 -10.39 -0.29 0.19
C SER A 137 -10.82 -1.05 -1.07
N THR A 138 -9.85 -1.69 -1.74
CA THR A 138 -10.05 -2.28 -3.07
C THR A 138 -10.03 -3.81 -3.07
N ALA A 139 -9.80 -4.44 -1.93
CA ALA A 139 -9.78 -5.88 -1.76
C ALA A 139 -10.75 -6.33 -0.67
N SER A 140 -11.08 -7.62 -0.68
CA SER A 140 -11.90 -8.25 0.36
C SER A 140 -10.99 -9.00 1.33
N PRO A 141 -11.27 -9.01 2.64
CA PRO A 141 -10.54 -9.82 3.61
C PRO A 141 -10.61 -11.32 3.27
N TYR A 142 -11.65 -11.78 2.59
CA TYR A 142 -11.76 -13.17 2.11
C TYR A 142 -10.71 -13.59 1.09
N LYS A 143 -10.01 -12.66 0.44
CA LYS A 143 -8.89 -12.98 -0.45
C LYS A 143 -7.60 -13.29 0.32
N PHE A 144 -7.55 -12.91 1.58
CA PHE A 144 -6.36 -12.98 2.44
C PHE A 144 -6.75 -13.52 3.81
N THR A 145 -7.71 -14.48 3.83
CA THR A 145 -8.38 -14.96 5.04
C THR A 145 -7.39 -15.33 6.13
N ARG A 146 -6.38 -16.17 5.83
CA ARG A 146 -5.37 -16.58 6.81
C ARG A 146 -4.68 -15.38 7.44
N SER A 147 -4.07 -14.52 6.65
CA SER A 147 -3.34 -13.36 7.17
C SER A 147 -4.21 -12.40 7.99
N VAL A 148 -5.47 -12.27 7.62
CA VAL A 148 -6.43 -11.43 8.36
C VAL A 148 -6.83 -12.09 9.67
N MET A 149 -7.14 -13.38 9.67
CA MET A 149 -7.56 -14.11 10.86
C MET A 149 -6.41 -14.25 11.88
N ASP A 150 -5.21 -14.59 11.41
CA ASP A 150 -4.00 -14.66 12.26
C ASP A 150 -3.67 -13.30 12.90
N ALA A 151 -3.92 -12.20 12.19
CA ALA A 151 -3.75 -10.86 12.74
C ALA A 151 -4.79 -10.53 13.83
N ILE A 152 -6.02 -11.04 13.72
CA ILE A 152 -7.07 -10.85 14.74
C ILE A 152 -6.77 -11.68 15.98
N ASP A 153 -6.49 -12.98 15.80
CA ASP A 153 -6.14 -13.89 16.89
C ASP A 153 -5.21 -15.01 16.37
N PRO A 154 -3.96 -15.11 16.88
CA PRO A 154 -3.02 -16.15 16.49
C PRO A 154 -3.51 -17.58 16.69
N ALA A 155 -4.55 -17.82 17.48
CA ALA A 155 -5.14 -19.14 17.64
C ALA A 155 -5.68 -19.72 16.34
N TYR A 156 -6.05 -18.86 15.39
CA TYR A 156 -6.55 -19.27 14.08
C TYR A 156 -5.47 -19.88 13.15
N ASP A 157 -4.19 -19.71 13.43
CA ASP A 157 -3.10 -20.29 12.63
C ASP A 157 -3.16 -21.82 12.54
N ALA A 158 -3.76 -22.47 13.54
CA ALA A 158 -3.92 -23.93 13.59
C ALA A 158 -5.07 -24.48 12.72
N GLU A 159 -5.93 -23.62 12.17
CA GLU A 159 -7.11 -24.02 11.42
C GLU A 159 -6.83 -24.24 9.92
N ASP A 160 -7.68 -25.04 9.26
CA ASP A 160 -7.67 -25.19 7.80
C ASP A 160 -8.17 -23.92 7.10
N ASP A 161 -7.64 -23.62 5.91
CA ASP A 161 -7.99 -22.39 5.18
C ASP A 161 -9.49 -22.28 4.83
N PHE A 162 -10.18 -23.40 4.60
CA PHE A 162 -11.62 -23.41 4.34
C PHE A 162 -12.44 -23.18 5.62
N GLU A 163 -12.00 -23.72 6.76
CA GLU A 163 -12.60 -23.44 8.06
C GLU A 163 -12.45 -21.97 8.44
N LEU A 164 -11.28 -21.38 8.13
CA LEU A 164 -11.03 -19.95 8.34
C LEU A 164 -11.99 -19.04 7.57
N VAL A 165 -12.47 -19.45 6.39
CA VAL A 165 -13.48 -18.68 5.64
C VAL A 165 -14.79 -18.61 6.42
N ASP A 166 -15.23 -19.71 7.04
CA ASP A 166 -16.43 -19.75 7.85
C ASP A 166 -16.27 -18.94 9.15
N GLU A 167 -15.08 -19.02 9.77
CA GLU A 167 -14.78 -18.21 10.96
C GLU A 167 -14.73 -16.71 10.59
N LEU A 168 -14.10 -16.34 9.47
CA LEU A 168 -14.10 -14.95 8.99
C LEU A 168 -15.54 -14.44 8.77
N ASN A 169 -16.44 -15.26 8.27
CA ASN A 169 -17.85 -14.91 8.12
C ASN A 169 -18.50 -14.56 9.48
N LYS A 170 -18.24 -15.37 10.51
CA LYS A 170 -18.74 -15.12 11.87
C LYS A 170 -18.16 -13.84 12.47
N VAL A 171 -16.86 -13.63 12.31
CA VAL A 171 -16.12 -12.51 12.89
C VAL A 171 -16.46 -11.20 12.17
N SER A 172 -16.47 -11.20 10.84
CA SER A 172 -16.70 -9.98 10.04
C SER A 172 -18.18 -9.63 9.89
N LYS A 173 -19.09 -10.59 10.09
CA LYS A 173 -20.52 -10.46 9.82
C LYS A 173 -20.83 -10.08 8.36
N THR A 174 -19.89 -10.31 7.45
CA THR A 174 -20.05 -10.05 6.02
C THR A 174 -20.23 -11.36 5.28
N ALA A 175 -21.09 -11.37 4.26
CA ALA A 175 -21.37 -12.58 3.49
C ALA A 175 -20.12 -13.07 2.76
N ILE A 176 -19.95 -14.39 2.71
CA ILE A 176 -18.93 -15.03 1.87
C ILE A 176 -19.22 -14.67 0.42
N PRO A 177 -18.24 -14.11 -0.33
CA PRO A 177 -18.45 -13.76 -1.74
C PRO A 177 -18.85 -14.98 -2.58
N LYS A 178 -19.80 -14.78 -3.48
CA LYS A 178 -20.15 -15.83 -4.46
C LYS A 178 -19.02 -15.98 -5.47
N ALA A 179 -18.69 -17.22 -5.82
CA ALA A 179 -17.74 -17.53 -6.87
C ALA A 179 -18.25 -17.10 -8.25
#